data_0aa4d585b6a2105a4b1bf7a71b26558f
#
_entry.id   0aa4d585b6a2105a4b1bf7a71b26558f
#
_cell.length_a   1.000
_cell.length_b   1.000
_cell.length_c   1.000
_cell.angle_alpha   90.00
_cell.angle_beta   90.00
_cell.angle_gamma   90.00
#
_symmetry.space_group_name_H-M   'P 1'
#
loop_
_entity.id
_entity.type
_entity.pdbx_description
1 polymer ?
#
loop_
_entity_poly.entity_id
_entity_poly.type
_entity_poly.pdbx_seq_one_letter_code
_entity_poly.pdbx_strand_id
1 'polypeptide(L)'
;QGSTAPRRGGFCPDGSSRQAPAGDAPQGDIPYKGSFRCNDERLNQIWQTGAYTVHLNLQEYLWDGIKRDRLVWIGDMHPEVMTVNTVFGYNEAVPKSLDLTRNITPLPNWMNGISSYSIWWLLIQRDWFRYQGDWTYLQSQKDYLVGLLKVLISKVDVSGREHLDGMRFLDWPSNENPEAINAGLQALMVQAMKYGAELCSLLQEPELASTCLETEVRVRKAAPQVIKPFLALKKT
;
A
#
# COMPACT_ATOMS: atom_id res chain seq x y z
N GLN A 1 -15.52 37.50 27.15
CA GLN A 1 -15.93 36.38 26.32
C GLN A 1 -15.32 36.58 24.93
N GLY A 2 -14.11 36.09 24.72
CA GLY A 2 -13.37 36.22 23.46
C GLY A 2 -13.10 34.82 22.90
N SER A 3 -13.82 34.48 21.83
CA SER A 3 -13.59 33.32 21.02
C SER A 3 -12.33 33.56 20.18
N THR A 4 -11.25 32.86 20.47
CA THR A 4 -10.06 32.82 19.62
C THR A 4 -10.17 31.63 18.65
N ALA A 5 -10.49 31.90 17.40
CA ALA A 5 -10.39 30.94 16.30
C ALA A 5 -8.92 30.55 16.08
N PRO A 6 -8.61 29.29 15.74
CA PRO A 6 -7.25 28.87 15.47
C PRO A 6 -6.73 29.54 14.17
N ARG A 7 -5.56 30.17 14.25
CA ARG A 7 -4.88 30.76 13.11
C ARG A 7 -4.50 29.67 12.11
N ARG A 8 -4.91 29.84 10.86
CA ARG A 8 -4.47 29.03 9.73
C ARG A 8 -2.97 29.19 9.56
N GLY A 9 -2.21 28.11 9.61
CA GLY A 9 -0.80 28.08 9.27
C GLY A 9 -0.62 28.54 7.83
N GLY A 10 0.06 29.65 7.63
CA GLY A 10 0.35 30.20 6.30
C GLY A 10 1.53 29.46 5.68
N PHE A 11 1.36 29.03 4.45
CA PHE A 11 2.41 28.50 3.58
C PHE A 11 3.37 29.63 3.20
N CYS A 12 4.68 29.41 3.32
CA CYS A 12 5.72 30.35 2.90
C CYS A 12 6.32 29.96 1.55
N PRO A 13 6.31 30.85 0.54
CA PRO A 13 6.81 30.56 -0.80
C PRO A 13 8.34 30.58 -0.95
N ASP A 14 9.08 30.96 0.05
CA ASP A 14 10.53 31.24 -0.04
C ASP A 14 11.45 30.04 0.28
N GLY A 15 10.91 28.84 0.42
CA GLY A 15 11.71 27.62 0.66
C GLY A 15 12.44 27.60 2.01
N SER A 16 12.23 28.56 2.89
CA SER A 16 12.71 28.51 4.27
C SER A 16 11.80 27.59 5.06
N SER A 17 12.36 26.55 5.67
CA SER A 17 11.69 25.66 6.59
C SER A 17 11.23 26.46 7.81
N ARG A 18 10.00 27.00 7.80
CA ARG A 18 9.39 27.46 9.03
C ARG A 18 8.95 26.25 9.82
N GLN A 19 9.58 26.03 10.94
CA GLN A 19 9.14 25.11 11.97
C GLN A 19 7.65 25.33 12.25
N ALA A 20 6.86 24.26 12.19
CA ALA A 20 5.49 24.28 12.68
C ALA A 20 5.51 24.69 14.15
N PRO A 21 4.53 25.48 14.64
CA PRO A 21 4.50 25.85 16.04
C PRO A 21 4.44 24.59 16.90
N ALA A 22 5.28 24.54 17.92
CA ALA A 22 5.35 23.48 18.91
C ALA A 22 3.99 23.35 19.61
N GLY A 23 3.27 22.30 19.26
CA GLY A 23 1.99 21.89 19.82
C GLY A 23 1.72 20.48 19.36
N ASP A 24 2.12 19.50 20.18
CA ASP A 24 1.80 18.08 20.06
C ASP A 24 2.12 17.40 18.72
N ALA A 25 3.33 17.58 18.20
CA ALA A 25 3.92 16.67 17.24
C ALA A 25 4.64 15.56 18.01
N PRO A 26 4.11 14.34 18.09
CA PRO A 26 4.88 13.20 18.60
C PRO A 26 5.87 12.79 17.52
N GLN A 27 7.10 12.78 17.89
CA GLN A 27 8.30 12.41 17.14
C GLN A 27 8.91 13.52 16.27
N GLY A 28 10.18 13.74 16.57
CA GLY A 28 11.05 14.79 16.09
C GLY A 28 11.08 14.99 14.59
N ASP A 29 11.65 16.09 14.20
CA ASP A 29 11.80 16.55 12.82
C ASP A 29 12.31 15.42 11.90
N ILE A 30 11.43 14.81 11.08
CA ILE A 30 11.79 13.76 10.14
C ILE A 30 12.44 14.43 8.93
N PRO A 31 13.74 14.19 8.65
CA PRO A 31 14.42 14.88 7.57
C PRO A 31 13.90 14.43 6.20
N TYR A 32 13.62 15.38 5.33
CA TYR A 32 13.32 15.14 3.93
C TYR A 32 14.61 14.86 3.16
N LYS A 33 14.80 13.63 2.70
CA LYS A 33 15.95 13.20 1.90
C LYS A 33 15.71 13.34 0.41
N GLY A 34 14.45 13.17 -0.01
CA GLY A 34 14.03 13.35 -1.39
C GLY A 34 13.52 14.77 -1.64
N SER A 35 13.63 15.22 -2.89
CA SER A 35 13.12 16.51 -3.33
C SER A 35 12.57 16.43 -4.75
N PHE A 36 11.63 17.32 -5.05
CA PHE A 36 11.10 17.49 -6.40
C PHE A 36 10.94 18.97 -6.70
N ARG A 37 11.35 19.37 -7.89
CA ARG A 37 11.14 20.72 -8.42
C ARG A 37 11.02 20.69 -9.93
N CYS A 38 10.03 21.41 -10.46
CA CYS A 38 9.86 21.67 -11.89
C CYS A 38 9.46 23.12 -12.14
N ASN A 39 9.25 23.50 -13.39
CA ASN A 39 8.82 24.85 -13.79
C ASN A 39 7.32 25.13 -13.56
N ASP A 40 6.55 24.13 -13.15
CA ASP A 40 5.15 24.28 -12.77
C ASP A 40 5.04 24.35 -11.23
N GLU A 41 4.77 25.56 -10.73
CA GLU A 41 4.68 25.79 -9.29
C GLU A 41 3.53 25.04 -8.62
N ARG A 42 2.46 24.78 -9.35
CA ARG A 42 1.34 23.99 -8.82
C ARG A 42 1.76 22.55 -8.56
N LEU A 43 2.55 21.95 -9.44
CA LEU A 43 3.09 20.60 -9.23
C LEU A 43 4.05 20.56 -8.04
N ASN A 44 4.89 21.61 -7.88
CA ASN A 44 5.77 21.74 -6.72
C ASN A 44 4.97 21.76 -5.40
N GLN A 45 3.86 22.51 -5.36
CA GLN A 45 2.97 22.59 -4.20
C GLN A 45 2.25 21.28 -3.93
N ILE A 46 1.79 20.58 -4.96
CA ILE A 46 1.15 19.25 -4.82
C ILE A 46 2.14 18.26 -4.19
N TRP A 47 3.37 18.22 -4.69
CA TRP A 47 4.40 17.32 -4.13
C TRP A 47 4.68 17.64 -2.65
N GLN A 48 4.87 18.91 -2.30
CA GLN A 48 5.11 19.35 -0.93
C GLN A 48 3.94 18.99 -0.01
N THR A 49 2.71 19.20 -0.48
CA THR A 49 1.49 18.87 0.30
C THR A 49 1.39 17.36 0.53
N GLY A 50 1.66 16.55 -0.50
CA GLY A 50 1.66 15.09 -0.37
C GLY A 50 2.72 14.59 0.62
N ALA A 51 3.95 15.08 0.49
CA ALA A 51 5.03 14.74 1.42
C ALA A 51 4.68 15.15 2.87
N TYR A 52 4.16 16.35 3.07
CA TYR A 52 3.75 16.82 4.39
C TYR A 52 2.58 16.03 4.98
N THR A 53 1.63 15.60 4.15
CA THR A 53 0.52 14.73 4.59
C THR A 53 1.05 13.42 5.16
N VAL A 54 1.96 12.75 4.44
CA VAL A 54 2.55 11.50 4.93
C VAL A 54 3.42 11.73 6.17
N HIS A 55 4.17 12.85 6.23
CA HIS A 55 4.92 13.23 7.43
C HIS A 55 4.03 13.28 8.68
N LEU A 56 2.86 13.89 8.58
CA LEU A 56 1.93 13.96 9.71
C LEU A 56 1.40 12.58 10.15
N ASN A 57 1.31 11.63 9.24
CA ASN A 57 0.81 10.28 9.49
C ASN A 57 1.91 9.32 9.99
N LEU A 58 3.19 9.68 9.82
CA LEU A 58 4.35 8.96 10.34
C LEU A 58 4.50 9.22 11.85
N GLN A 59 3.86 8.36 12.66
CA GLN A 59 3.92 8.42 14.12
C GLN A 59 4.47 7.10 14.68
N GLU A 60 3.92 6.55 15.75
CA GLU A 60 4.28 5.21 16.23
C GLU A 60 4.06 4.15 15.16
N TYR A 61 2.99 4.33 14.40
CA TYR A 61 2.65 3.59 13.19
C TYR A 61 2.43 4.57 12.04
N LEU A 62 2.32 4.05 10.83
CA LEU A 62 1.87 4.80 9.67
C LEU A 62 0.33 4.78 9.66
N TRP A 63 -0.28 5.89 10.04
CA TRP A 63 -1.72 6.03 10.16
C TRP A 63 -2.35 6.49 8.85
N ASP A 64 -3.53 6.00 8.54
CA ASP A 64 -4.37 6.47 7.43
C ASP A 64 -4.78 7.95 7.55
N GLY A 65 -4.82 8.48 8.76
CA GLY A 65 -5.13 9.87 9.05
C GLY A 65 -4.93 10.25 10.50
N ILE A 66 -4.46 11.48 10.73
CA ILE A 66 -4.12 11.97 12.07
C ILE A 66 -5.32 12.33 12.95
N LYS A 67 -6.50 12.53 12.35
CA LYS A 67 -7.70 13.01 13.08
C LYS A 67 -8.86 12.03 13.07
N ARG A 68 -9.00 11.24 12.02
CA ARG A 68 -10.05 10.25 11.85
C ARG A 68 -9.43 8.87 11.79
N ASP A 69 -10.14 7.86 12.18
CA ASP A 69 -9.77 6.45 12.27
C ASP A 69 -8.51 6.19 13.10
N ARG A 70 -7.35 6.72 12.75
CA ARG A 70 -6.04 6.47 13.38
C ARG A 70 -5.75 4.97 13.44
N LEU A 71 -5.92 4.33 12.32
CA LEU A 71 -5.73 2.90 12.13
C LEU A 71 -4.66 2.64 11.07
N VAL A 72 -4.12 1.45 11.10
CA VAL A 72 -3.30 0.96 10.00
C VAL A 72 -4.21 0.29 8.98
N TRP A 73 -4.61 1.05 7.96
CA TRP A 73 -5.36 0.55 6.80
C TRP A 73 -4.38 0.13 5.71
N ILE A 74 -4.18 -1.18 5.53
CA ILE A 74 -3.15 -1.69 4.60
C ILE A 74 -3.41 -1.26 3.15
N GLY A 75 -4.66 -1.11 2.74
CA GLY A 75 -4.99 -0.64 1.39
C GLY A 75 -4.52 0.77 1.10
N ASP A 76 -4.46 1.62 2.13
CA ASP A 76 -3.99 3.01 2.03
C ASP A 76 -2.46 3.12 2.11
N MET A 77 -1.80 2.15 2.75
CA MET A 77 -0.37 2.21 3.03
C MET A 77 0.53 2.21 1.79
N HIS A 78 0.12 1.62 0.66
CA HIS A 78 1.04 1.49 -0.47
C HIS A 78 1.54 2.86 -1.00
N PRO A 79 0.69 3.85 -1.33
CA PRO A 79 1.15 5.18 -1.74
C PRO A 79 1.92 5.91 -0.62
N GLU A 80 1.55 5.69 0.65
CA GLU A 80 2.25 6.26 1.79
C GLU A 80 3.68 5.70 1.91
N VAL A 81 3.84 4.37 1.83
CA VAL A 81 5.15 3.71 1.86
C VAL A 81 6.01 4.12 0.67
N MET A 82 5.43 4.28 -0.53
CA MET A 82 6.18 4.80 -1.67
C MET A 82 6.66 6.24 -1.45
N THR A 83 5.86 7.05 -0.78
CA THR A 83 6.27 8.39 -0.35
C THR A 83 7.38 8.31 0.70
N VAL A 84 7.24 7.44 1.71
CA VAL A 84 8.30 7.22 2.72
C VAL A 84 9.61 6.82 2.04
N ASN A 85 9.58 5.84 1.15
CA ASN A 85 10.75 5.36 0.44
C ASN A 85 11.48 6.45 -0.36
N THR A 86 10.73 7.37 -0.96
CA THR A 86 11.28 8.37 -1.88
C THR A 86 11.60 9.70 -1.20
N VAL A 87 10.90 10.06 -0.15
CA VAL A 87 11.03 11.36 0.53
C VAL A 87 11.80 11.26 1.84
N PHE A 88 11.53 10.26 2.66
CA PHE A 88 12.07 10.18 4.02
C PHE A 88 13.17 9.11 4.15
N GLY A 89 13.14 8.07 3.31
CA GLY A 89 13.97 6.89 3.45
C GLY A 89 13.43 5.94 4.53
N TYR A 90 14.32 5.20 5.19
CA TYR A 90 13.91 4.26 6.23
C TYR A 90 13.19 4.98 7.39
N ASN A 91 12.04 4.45 7.76
CA ASN A 91 11.31 4.85 8.96
C ASN A 91 10.66 3.61 9.59
N GLU A 92 10.86 3.42 10.89
CA GLU A 92 10.41 2.24 11.63
C GLU A 92 8.88 2.11 11.74
N ALA A 93 8.14 3.19 11.53
CA ALA A 93 6.68 3.16 11.51
C ALA A 93 6.14 2.22 10.41
N VAL A 94 6.85 2.08 9.28
CA VAL A 94 6.45 1.18 8.20
C VAL A 94 6.52 -0.29 8.62
N PRO A 95 7.68 -0.86 9.00
CA PRO A 95 7.74 -2.26 9.43
C PRO A 95 6.88 -2.52 10.67
N LYS A 96 6.78 -1.59 11.63
CA LYS A 96 5.86 -1.72 12.77
C LYS A 96 4.41 -1.86 12.34
N SER A 97 3.96 -1.06 11.38
CA SER A 97 2.58 -1.13 10.87
C SER A 97 2.28 -2.45 10.14
N LEU A 98 3.23 -2.91 9.31
CA LEU A 98 3.13 -4.18 8.61
C LEU A 98 3.11 -5.37 9.58
N ASP A 99 3.92 -5.32 10.63
CA ASP A 99 3.95 -6.34 11.69
C ASP A 99 2.68 -6.33 12.54
N LEU A 100 2.17 -5.14 12.90
CA LEU A 100 0.93 -5.01 13.64
C LEU A 100 -0.21 -5.73 12.90
N THR A 101 -0.41 -5.40 11.62
CA THR A 101 -1.52 -5.99 10.84
C THR A 101 -1.34 -7.48 10.60
N ARG A 102 -0.11 -7.96 10.36
CA ARG A 102 0.20 -9.39 10.29
C ARG A 102 -0.16 -10.11 11.60
N ASN A 103 0.25 -9.56 12.74
CA ASN A 103 0.10 -10.20 14.04
C ASN A 103 -1.36 -10.31 14.50
N ILE A 104 -2.20 -9.35 14.12
CA ILE A 104 -3.64 -9.36 14.46
C ILE A 104 -4.49 -10.08 13.41
N THR A 105 -3.90 -10.53 12.30
CA THR A 105 -4.63 -11.17 11.20
C THR A 105 -4.08 -12.59 10.93
N PRO A 106 -4.42 -13.57 11.75
CA PRO A 106 -4.01 -14.96 11.47
C PRO A 106 -4.63 -15.44 10.16
N LEU A 107 -3.84 -16.15 9.35
CA LEU A 107 -4.34 -16.78 8.12
C LEU A 107 -5.39 -17.85 8.43
N PRO A 108 -6.45 -18.01 7.61
CA PRO A 108 -6.62 -17.40 6.28
C PRO A 108 -7.41 -16.08 6.29
N ASN A 109 -7.53 -15.39 7.42
CA ASN A 109 -8.27 -14.13 7.48
C ASN A 109 -7.63 -13.04 6.62
N TRP A 110 -8.44 -12.07 6.18
CA TRP A 110 -8.01 -10.92 5.40
C TRP A 110 -7.67 -9.72 6.28
N MET A 111 -6.58 -9.03 5.98
CA MET A 111 -6.19 -7.81 6.69
C MET A 111 -7.29 -6.76 6.61
N ASN A 112 -7.62 -6.15 7.74
CA ASN A 112 -8.76 -5.25 7.89
C ASN A 112 -10.11 -5.84 7.40
N GLY A 113 -10.23 -7.17 7.23
CA GLY A 113 -11.41 -7.85 6.69
C GLY A 113 -11.57 -7.75 5.17
N ILE A 114 -10.61 -7.16 4.46
CA ILE A 114 -10.68 -6.83 3.03
C ILE A 114 -9.64 -7.64 2.26
N SER A 115 -10.08 -8.42 1.28
CA SER A 115 -9.19 -9.35 0.57
C SER A 115 -8.08 -8.65 -0.23
N SER A 116 -8.36 -7.52 -0.88
CA SER A 116 -7.34 -6.73 -1.58
C SER A 116 -6.26 -6.19 -0.63
N TYR A 117 -6.57 -5.96 0.64
CA TYR A 117 -5.62 -5.40 1.61
C TYR A 117 -4.50 -6.38 1.95
N SER A 118 -4.79 -7.68 2.03
CA SER A 118 -3.74 -8.69 2.15
C SER A 118 -2.84 -8.76 0.91
N ILE A 119 -3.38 -8.47 -0.28
CA ILE A 119 -2.57 -8.34 -1.50
C ILE A 119 -1.69 -7.10 -1.39
N TRP A 120 -2.23 -5.95 -0.98
CA TRP A 120 -1.44 -4.74 -0.79
C TRP A 120 -0.31 -4.94 0.21
N TRP A 121 -0.54 -5.64 1.31
CA TRP A 121 0.53 -5.99 2.26
C TRP A 121 1.69 -6.72 1.58
N LEU A 122 1.40 -7.72 0.74
CA LEU A 122 2.41 -8.45 -0.01
C LEU A 122 3.18 -7.55 -0.99
N LEU A 123 2.47 -6.66 -1.70
CA LEU A 123 3.11 -5.72 -2.62
C LEU A 123 4.03 -4.74 -1.89
N ILE A 124 3.60 -4.25 -0.73
CA ILE A 124 4.38 -3.36 0.13
C ILE A 124 5.65 -4.06 0.64
N GLN A 125 5.58 -5.33 1.05
CA GLN A 125 6.76 -6.10 1.49
C GLN A 125 7.85 -6.12 0.42
N ARG A 126 7.45 -6.37 -0.81
CA ARG A 126 8.40 -6.39 -1.94
C ARG A 126 8.98 -5.02 -2.21
N ASP A 127 8.16 -3.98 -2.26
CA ASP A 127 8.62 -2.62 -2.56
C ASP A 127 9.48 -2.08 -1.40
N TRP A 128 9.09 -2.32 -0.16
CA TRP A 128 9.90 -1.97 1.01
C TRP A 128 11.29 -2.61 0.95
N PHE A 129 11.34 -3.92 0.71
CA PHE A 129 12.63 -4.62 0.56
C PHE A 129 13.48 -4.04 -0.58
N ARG A 130 12.90 -3.71 -1.71
CA ARG A 130 13.64 -3.14 -2.85
C ARG A 130 14.26 -1.78 -2.56
N TYR A 131 13.59 -0.98 -1.76
CA TYR A 131 14.08 0.35 -1.41
C TYR A 131 15.05 0.34 -0.22
N GLN A 132 14.78 -0.50 0.78
CA GLN A 132 15.55 -0.47 2.03
C GLN A 132 16.61 -1.55 2.12
N GLY A 133 16.50 -2.66 1.39
CA GLY A 133 17.44 -3.76 1.42
C GLY A 133 17.47 -4.52 2.75
N ASP A 134 16.45 -4.35 3.62
CA ASP A 134 16.42 -4.98 4.94
C ASP A 134 16.10 -6.46 4.84
N TRP A 135 17.16 -7.24 4.70
CA TRP A 135 17.09 -8.69 4.58
C TRP A 135 16.57 -9.35 5.87
N THR A 136 16.98 -8.84 7.02
CA THR A 136 16.57 -9.40 8.32
C THR A 136 15.07 -9.25 8.50
N TYR A 137 14.53 -8.09 8.17
CA TYR A 137 13.09 -7.85 8.21
C TYR A 137 12.34 -8.76 7.22
N LEU A 138 12.79 -8.85 5.97
CA LEU A 138 12.16 -9.72 4.98
C LEU A 138 12.14 -11.19 5.43
N GLN A 139 13.24 -11.69 5.97
CA GLN A 139 13.32 -13.04 6.53
C GLN A 139 12.30 -13.27 7.66
N SER A 140 12.07 -12.29 8.51
CA SER A 140 11.10 -12.40 9.59
C SER A 140 9.64 -12.47 9.10
N GLN A 141 9.37 -12.09 7.85
CA GLN A 141 8.05 -12.15 7.22
C GLN A 141 7.79 -13.48 6.51
N LYS A 142 8.82 -14.33 6.35
CA LYS A 142 8.80 -15.52 5.48
C LYS A 142 7.58 -16.41 5.69
N ASP A 143 7.33 -16.85 6.91
CA ASP A 143 6.29 -17.84 7.19
C ASP A 143 4.90 -17.31 6.85
N TYR A 144 4.61 -16.08 7.23
CA TYR A 144 3.32 -15.46 6.92
C TYR A 144 3.16 -15.20 5.43
N LEU A 145 4.21 -14.73 4.77
CA LEU A 145 4.24 -14.44 3.34
C LEU A 145 3.99 -15.71 2.51
N VAL A 146 4.67 -16.79 2.84
CA VAL A 146 4.47 -18.11 2.22
C VAL A 146 3.03 -18.62 2.44
N GLY A 147 2.52 -18.49 3.66
CA GLY A 147 1.16 -18.86 3.98
C GLY A 147 0.12 -18.04 3.21
N LEU A 148 0.29 -16.72 3.16
CA LEU A 148 -0.59 -15.82 2.42
C LEU A 148 -0.61 -16.15 0.91
N LEU A 149 0.55 -16.40 0.31
CA LEU A 149 0.63 -16.79 -1.10
C LEU A 149 -0.14 -18.09 -1.39
N LYS A 150 -0.04 -19.07 -0.51
CA LYS A 150 -0.82 -20.33 -0.64
C LYS A 150 -2.33 -20.05 -0.56
N VAL A 151 -2.77 -19.16 0.33
CA VAL A 151 -4.17 -18.74 0.41
C VAL A 151 -4.60 -18.05 -0.89
N LEU A 152 -3.81 -17.08 -1.39
CA LEU A 152 -4.11 -16.37 -2.64
C LEU A 152 -4.17 -17.30 -3.85
N ILE A 153 -3.23 -18.24 -3.98
CA ILE A 153 -3.23 -19.25 -5.05
C ILE A 153 -4.50 -20.12 -5.00
N SER A 154 -4.96 -20.51 -3.80
CA SER A 154 -6.19 -21.28 -3.64
C SER A 154 -7.46 -20.54 -4.07
N LYS A 155 -7.40 -19.22 -4.19
CA LYS A 155 -8.50 -18.36 -4.67
C LYS A 155 -8.48 -18.16 -6.19
N VAL A 156 -7.64 -18.88 -6.92
CA VAL A 156 -7.60 -18.85 -8.39
C VAL A 156 -8.13 -20.16 -8.94
N ASP A 157 -9.17 -20.11 -9.75
CA ASP A 157 -9.75 -21.29 -10.36
C ASP A 157 -8.92 -21.81 -11.55
N VAL A 158 -9.35 -22.94 -12.10
CA VAL A 158 -8.68 -23.58 -13.25
C VAL A 158 -8.68 -22.73 -14.52
N SER A 159 -9.65 -21.80 -14.64
CA SER A 159 -9.71 -20.86 -15.76
C SER A 159 -8.81 -19.64 -15.57
N GLY A 160 -8.21 -19.48 -14.40
CA GLY A 160 -7.37 -18.34 -14.04
C GLY A 160 -8.14 -17.14 -13.50
N ARG A 161 -9.42 -17.28 -13.17
CA ARG A 161 -10.19 -16.21 -12.54
C ARG A 161 -9.95 -16.21 -11.03
N GLU A 162 -9.82 -15.02 -10.45
CA GLU A 162 -9.77 -14.87 -9.00
C GLU A 162 -11.17 -15.00 -8.39
N HIS A 163 -11.24 -15.62 -7.23
CA HIS A 163 -12.44 -15.80 -6.40
C HIS A 163 -12.13 -15.43 -4.95
N LEU A 164 -11.60 -14.22 -4.77
CA LEU A 164 -11.35 -13.68 -3.45
C LEU A 164 -12.70 -13.54 -2.71
N ASP A 165 -12.73 -13.99 -1.49
CA ASP A 165 -13.87 -13.88 -0.57
C ASP A 165 -13.67 -12.73 0.43
N GLY A 166 -14.50 -12.67 1.47
CA GLY A 166 -14.55 -11.56 2.40
C GLY A 166 -15.09 -10.28 1.74
N MET A 167 -14.71 -9.13 2.26
CA MET A 167 -15.08 -7.87 1.64
C MET A 167 -14.25 -7.65 0.37
N ARG A 168 -14.94 -7.63 -0.76
CA ARG A 168 -14.35 -7.36 -2.08
C ARG A 168 -14.38 -5.87 -2.34
N PHE A 169 -13.28 -5.21 -2.04
CA PHE A 169 -13.13 -3.76 -2.16
C PHE A 169 -11.83 -3.44 -2.92
N LEU A 170 -11.88 -2.50 -3.84
CA LEU A 170 -10.72 -2.01 -4.57
C LEU A 170 -10.39 -0.58 -4.11
N ASP A 171 -11.32 0.34 -4.32
CA ASP A 171 -11.28 1.73 -3.89
C ASP A 171 -12.70 2.32 -3.79
N TRP A 172 -12.84 3.49 -3.21
CA TRP A 172 -14.13 4.16 -3.05
C TRP A 172 -14.82 4.50 -4.38
N PRO A 173 -14.12 5.00 -5.42
CA PRO A 173 -14.74 5.28 -6.71
C PRO A 173 -15.35 4.07 -7.41
N SER A 174 -14.84 2.87 -7.15
CA SER A 174 -15.34 1.63 -7.76
C SER A 174 -16.28 0.82 -6.87
N ASN A 175 -16.50 1.22 -5.61
CA ASN A 175 -17.18 0.41 -4.59
C ASN A 175 -18.60 -0.05 -4.99
N GLU A 176 -19.32 0.73 -5.79
CA GLU A 176 -20.66 0.39 -6.28
C GLU A 176 -20.65 -0.26 -7.67
N ASN A 177 -19.46 -0.56 -8.22
CA ASN A 177 -19.30 -1.16 -9.54
C ASN A 177 -18.64 -2.54 -9.46
N PRO A 178 -19.42 -3.64 -9.40
CA PRO A 178 -18.89 -5.00 -9.30
C PRO A 178 -17.93 -5.38 -10.44
N GLU A 179 -18.14 -4.87 -11.65
CA GLU A 179 -17.29 -5.15 -12.80
C GLU A 179 -15.92 -4.46 -12.65
N ALA A 180 -15.90 -3.23 -12.14
CA ALA A 180 -14.67 -2.53 -11.83
C ALA A 180 -13.89 -3.22 -10.71
N ILE A 181 -14.58 -3.66 -9.64
CA ILE A 181 -13.98 -4.43 -8.55
C ILE A 181 -13.37 -5.74 -9.09
N ASN A 182 -14.11 -6.51 -9.86
CA ASN A 182 -13.62 -7.76 -10.45
C ASN A 182 -12.39 -7.53 -11.35
N ALA A 183 -12.43 -6.50 -12.20
CA ALA A 183 -11.31 -6.15 -13.07
C ALA A 183 -10.06 -5.74 -12.26
N GLY A 184 -10.24 -4.94 -11.22
CA GLY A 184 -9.16 -4.49 -10.36
C GLY A 184 -8.56 -5.62 -9.54
N LEU A 185 -9.38 -6.48 -8.93
CA LEU A 185 -8.91 -7.63 -8.13
C LEU A 185 -8.17 -8.66 -9.01
N GLN A 186 -8.65 -8.89 -10.24
CA GLN A 186 -7.96 -9.73 -11.20
C GLN A 186 -6.56 -9.15 -11.54
N ALA A 187 -6.47 -7.84 -11.75
CA ALA A 187 -5.20 -7.18 -12.03
C ALA A 187 -4.26 -7.22 -10.82
N LEU A 188 -4.76 -6.97 -9.60
CA LEU A 188 -4.00 -7.09 -8.37
C LEU A 188 -3.49 -8.52 -8.16
N MET A 189 -4.28 -9.54 -8.47
CA MET A 189 -3.85 -10.93 -8.37
C MET A 189 -2.68 -11.25 -9.31
N VAL A 190 -2.69 -10.73 -10.55
CA VAL A 190 -1.53 -10.84 -11.46
C VAL A 190 -0.28 -10.27 -10.80
N GLN A 191 -0.39 -9.08 -10.22
CA GLN A 191 0.72 -8.41 -9.57
C GLN A 191 1.19 -9.16 -8.31
N ALA A 192 0.24 -9.67 -7.50
CA ALA A 192 0.54 -10.47 -6.32
C ALA A 192 1.33 -11.73 -6.66
N MET A 193 0.94 -12.45 -7.70
CA MET A 193 1.65 -13.66 -8.12
C MET A 193 3.05 -13.34 -8.65
N LYS A 194 3.20 -12.29 -9.43
CA LYS A 194 4.50 -11.82 -9.92
C LYS A 194 5.45 -11.45 -8.78
N TYR A 195 4.99 -10.63 -7.83
CA TYR A 195 5.79 -10.19 -6.69
C TYR A 195 6.02 -11.31 -5.70
N GLY A 196 5.02 -12.19 -5.52
CA GLY A 196 5.15 -13.40 -4.72
C GLY A 196 6.26 -14.32 -5.22
N ALA A 197 6.36 -14.52 -6.54
CA ALA A 197 7.44 -15.30 -7.13
C ALA A 197 8.82 -14.69 -6.87
N GLU A 198 8.95 -13.35 -7.01
CA GLU A 198 10.19 -12.63 -6.70
C GLU A 198 10.59 -12.80 -5.23
N LEU A 199 9.65 -12.60 -4.30
CA LEU A 199 9.90 -12.74 -2.86
C LEU A 199 10.22 -14.19 -2.47
N CYS A 200 9.50 -15.17 -3.02
CA CYS A 200 9.77 -16.59 -2.79
C CYS A 200 11.17 -16.99 -3.28
N SER A 201 11.60 -16.48 -4.43
CA SER A 201 12.96 -16.72 -4.94
C SER A 201 14.04 -16.16 -3.98
N LEU A 202 13.83 -14.95 -3.48
CA LEU A 202 14.69 -14.34 -2.47
C LEU A 202 14.70 -15.17 -1.17
N LEU A 203 13.54 -15.61 -0.70
CA LEU A 203 13.38 -16.35 0.55
C LEU A 203 13.74 -17.86 0.45
N GLN A 204 14.30 -18.30 -0.67
CA GLN A 204 14.68 -19.70 -0.93
C GLN A 204 13.48 -20.67 -0.88
N GLU A 205 12.36 -20.28 -1.48
CA GLU A 205 11.14 -21.08 -1.68
C GLU A 205 10.89 -21.33 -3.18
N PRO A 206 11.77 -22.06 -3.89
CA PRO A 206 11.73 -22.16 -5.36
C PRO A 206 10.48 -22.84 -5.90
N GLU A 207 9.93 -23.82 -5.18
CA GLU A 207 8.71 -24.53 -5.61
C GLU A 207 7.50 -23.58 -5.59
N LEU A 208 7.37 -22.79 -4.53
CA LEU A 208 6.30 -21.79 -4.42
C LEU A 208 6.50 -20.67 -5.43
N ALA A 209 7.75 -20.25 -5.70
CA ALA A 209 8.05 -19.28 -6.73
C ALA A 209 7.58 -19.76 -8.12
N SER A 210 7.85 -21.02 -8.49
CA SER A 210 7.34 -21.62 -9.73
C SER A 210 5.81 -21.64 -9.78
N THR A 211 5.16 -22.07 -8.69
CA THR A 211 3.70 -22.10 -8.59
C THR A 211 3.08 -20.69 -8.73
N CYS A 212 3.72 -19.67 -8.16
CA CYS A 212 3.30 -18.29 -8.35
C CYS A 212 3.40 -17.85 -9.82
N LEU A 213 4.50 -18.16 -10.52
CA LEU A 213 4.66 -17.83 -11.94
C LEU A 213 3.63 -18.53 -12.82
N GLU A 214 3.39 -19.82 -12.60
CA GLU A 214 2.38 -20.57 -13.32
C GLU A 214 0.97 -20.00 -13.09
N THR A 215 0.69 -19.61 -11.85
CA THR A 215 -0.58 -18.98 -11.48
C THR A 215 -0.69 -17.59 -12.10
N GLU A 216 0.38 -16.79 -12.10
CA GLU A 216 0.44 -15.48 -12.77
C GLU A 216 0.06 -15.60 -14.26
N VAL A 217 0.65 -16.55 -14.97
CA VAL A 217 0.35 -16.79 -16.40
C VAL A 217 -1.14 -17.11 -16.60
N ARG A 218 -1.73 -17.98 -15.77
CA ARG A 218 -3.16 -18.31 -15.83
C ARG A 218 -4.05 -17.10 -15.56
N VAL A 219 -3.79 -16.36 -14.48
CA VAL A 219 -4.56 -15.17 -14.08
C VAL A 219 -4.46 -14.09 -15.15
N ARG A 220 -3.28 -13.84 -15.69
CA ARG A 220 -3.04 -12.88 -16.78
C ARG A 220 -3.79 -13.27 -18.05
N LYS A 221 -3.80 -14.56 -18.41
CA LYS A 221 -4.52 -15.04 -19.59
C LYS A 221 -6.04 -14.84 -19.45
N ALA A 222 -6.58 -14.96 -18.26
CA ALA A 222 -8.01 -14.73 -17.99
C ALA A 222 -8.37 -13.23 -17.91
N ALA A 223 -7.43 -12.34 -17.58
CA ALA A 223 -7.67 -10.92 -17.34
C ALA A 223 -8.44 -10.18 -18.47
N PRO A 224 -8.17 -10.36 -19.78
CA PRO A 224 -8.93 -9.70 -20.84
C PRO A 224 -10.43 -9.99 -20.81
N GLN A 225 -10.82 -11.18 -20.40
CA GLN A 225 -12.23 -11.58 -20.31
C GLN A 225 -12.93 -10.98 -19.12
N VAL A 226 -12.20 -10.73 -18.03
CA VAL A 226 -12.71 -10.08 -16.80
C VAL A 226 -12.76 -8.57 -16.98
N ILE A 227 -11.77 -7.96 -17.64
CA ILE A 227 -11.64 -6.51 -17.81
C ILE A 227 -12.52 -5.99 -18.97
N LYS A 228 -12.79 -6.80 -19.98
CA LYS A 228 -13.57 -6.39 -21.15
C LYS A 228 -14.94 -5.77 -20.83
N PRO A 229 -15.76 -6.33 -19.93
CA PRO A 229 -17.02 -5.71 -19.54
C PRO A 229 -16.85 -4.28 -19.00
N PHE A 230 -15.86 -4.08 -18.12
CA PHE A 230 -15.54 -2.77 -17.57
C PHE A 230 -15.12 -1.73 -18.62
N LEU A 231 -14.33 -2.15 -19.63
CA LEU A 231 -13.92 -1.27 -20.71
C LEU A 231 -15.06 -0.91 -21.65
N ALA A 232 -16.07 -1.77 -21.79
CA ALA A 232 -17.24 -1.50 -22.61
C ALA A 232 -18.11 -0.38 -22.03
N LEU A 233 -18.22 -0.28 -20.70
CA LEU A 233 -19.00 0.75 -20.01
C LEU A 233 -18.47 2.19 -20.22
N LYS A 234 -17.16 2.33 -20.55
CA LYS A 234 -16.56 3.66 -20.81
C LYS A 234 -16.84 4.21 -22.21
N LYS A 235 -17.50 3.45 -23.07
CA LYS A 235 -17.82 3.84 -24.46
C LYS A 235 -19.26 4.34 -24.65
N THR A 236 -20.07 4.27 -23.60
CA THR A 236 -21.44 4.84 -23.53
C THR A 236 -21.43 6.11 -22.71
#